data_889e03fbd848f6086e3d6c69d948dd73
#
_entry.id   889e03fbd848f6086e3d6c69d948dd73
#
_cell.length_a   1.000
_cell.length_b   1.000
_cell.length_c   1.000
_cell.angle_alpha   90.00
_cell.angle_beta   90.00
_cell.angle_gamma   90.00
#
_symmetry.space_group_name_H-M   'P 1'
#
loop_
_entity.id
_entity.type
_entity.pdbx_description
1 polymer ?
#
loop_
_entity_poly.entity_id
_entity_poly.type
_entity_poly.pdbx_seq_one_letter_code
_entity_poly.pdbx_strand_id
1 'polypeptide(L)'
;MKKIDNELTKNSANYTPLNPTTFLKKVASNFPNKKSIIYNNRSYNWIDTYHRCKKFASALHLCGYEKGDIIGFLAMNTPELYEAHYSVPMAGMILNAMNYRLDHKTIAYIIDHSELKLLFVDLEFLEVAKKAVSISQKNPEIIIIEDETEGLNNTSDFISYEDFLSKGNTNFEEISLEDEWNTIAINYTSGTTGNPKGVLTHYRGAYLNALGNIVEWNMESHPIYLWTLPMFHCNGWCFPWTIAAKAGTNICLRKVSSEAMYSAIAKHKVNYLCGAPIVLGMLVDSNIREKIEFTHLCKVMTAAAPPPAAVLQSMQESGFEVTHVYGLTE
;
A
#
# COMPACT_ATOMS: atom_id res chain seq x y z
N MET A 1 28.64 -30.90 18.35
CA MET A 1 27.82 -30.03 17.53
C MET A 1 26.58 -30.74 16.98
N LYS A 2 26.68 -31.87 16.25
CA LYS A 2 25.51 -32.59 15.69
C LYS A 2 24.39 -32.99 16.68
N LYS A 3 24.70 -33.22 17.95
CA LYS A 3 23.71 -33.60 18.98
C LYS A 3 22.89 -32.41 19.47
N ILE A 4 23.52 -31.23 19.58
CA ILE A 4 22.86 -29.97 19.97
C ILE A 4 21.93 -29.49 18.89
N ASP A 5 22.32 -29.58 17.59
CA ASP A 5 21.49 -29.15 16.46
C ASP A 5 20.17 -29.92 16.36
N ASN A 6 20.17 -31.20 16.76
CA ASN A 6 18.97 -32.06 16.76
C ASN A 6 17.96 -31.68 17.89
N GLU A 7 18.39 -30.95 18.93
CA GLU A 7 17.55 -30.47 20.01
C GLU A 7 16.93 -29.10 19.74
N LEU A 8 17.41 -28.40 18.69
CA LEU A 8 16.94 -27.07 18.28
C LEU A 8 15.90 -27.14 17.14
N THR A 9 14.97 -28.09 17.22
CA THR A 9 13.92 -28.22 16.22
C THR A 9 12.91 -27.07 16.31
N LYS A 10 12.43 -26.62 15.14
CA LYS A 10 11.37 -25.62 15.06
C LYS A 10 10.07 -26.17 15.66
N ASN A 11 9.43 -25.39 16.52
CA ASN A 11 8.11 -25.67 17.07
C ASN A 11 7.34 -24.36 17.32
N SER A 12 6.07 -24.45 17.69
CA SER A 12 5.19 -23.28 17.86
C SER A 12 5.64 -22.31 18.96
N ALA A 13 6.52 -22.72 19.88
CA ALA A 13 7.02 -21.87 20.94
C ALA A 13 8.25 -21.04 20.52
N ASN A 14 9.03 -21.52 19.56
CA ASN A 14 10.32 -20.92 19.19
C ASN A 14 10.40 -20.45 17.72
N TYR A 15 9.39 -20.73 16.90
CA TYR A 15 9.39 -20.38 15.49
C TYR A 15 8.01 -19.92 15.02
N THR A 16 8.00 -18.81 14.28
CA THR A 16 6.88 -18.37 13.44
C THR A 16 7.43 -17.76 12.15
N PRO A 17 6.80 -18.02 10.99
CA PRO A 17 7.19 -17.38 9.74
C PRO A 17 7.14 -15.85 9.82
N LEU A 18 8.06 -15.18 9.13
CA LEU A 18 8.06 -13.72 9.02
C LEU A 18 6.87 -13.27 8.16
N ASN A 19 5.88 -12.68 8.81
CA ASN A 19 4.64 -12.22 8.18
C ASN A 19 4.38 -10.75 8.52
N PRO A 20 4.41 -9.81 7.54
CA PRO A 20 4.19 -8.39 7.81
C PRO A 20 2.76 -8.05 8.21
N THR A 21 1.76 -8.91 7.95
CA THR A 21 0.38 -8.68 8.43
C THR A 21 0.29 -8.67 9.96
N THR A 22 1.22 -9.35 10.63
CA THR A 22 1.30 -9.38 12.10
C THR A 22 1.54 -8.00 12.71
N PHE A 23 2.11 -7.05 11.96
CA PHE A 23 2.29 -5.68 12.44
C PHE A 23 0.93 -5.00 12.69
N LEU A 24 -0.06 -5.20 11.80
CA LEU A 24 -1.40 -4.66 11.97
C LEU A 24 -2.08 -5.25 13.22
N LYS A 25 -2.00 -6.55 13.41
CA LYS A 25 -2.57 -7.22 14.60
C LYS A 25 -1.93 -6.69 15.90
N LYS A 26 -0.60 -6.55 15.91
CA LYS A 26 0.15 -6.03 17.07
C LYS A 26 -0.20 -4.58 17.38
N VAL A 27 -0.26 -3.71 16.37
CA VAL A 27 -0.58 -2.30 16.59
C VAL A 27 -2.02 -2.10 17.00
N ALA A 28 -2.97 -2.85 16.44
CA ALA A 28 -4.37 -2.81 16.83
C ALA A 28 -4.58 -3.25 18.29
N SER A 29 -3.79 -4.23 18.77
CA SER A 29 -3.84 -4.67 20.17
C SER A 29 -3.21 -3.66 21.13
N ASN A 30 -2.08 -3.05 20.77
CA ASN A 30 -1.32 -2.20 21.71
C ASN A 30 -1.75 -0.72 21.64
N PHE A 31 -2.23 -0.25 20.48
CA PHE A 31 -2.62 1.13 20.21
C PHE A 31 -3.99 1.23 19.52
N PRO A 32 -5.05 0.57 20.02
CA PRO A 32 -6.33 0.43 19.33
C PRO A 32 -6.94 1.76 18.89
N ASN A 33 -6.86 2.76 19.74
CA ASN A 33 -7.50 4.07 19.56
C ASN A 33 -6.63 5.10 18.80
N LYS A 34 -5.37 4.75 18.48
CA LYS A 34 -4.51 5.65 17.73
C LYS A 34 -4.93 5.68 16.27
N LYS A 35 -4.86 6.85 15.65
CA LYS A 35 -5.17 7.00 14.21
C LYS A 35 -4.21 6.16 13.37
N SER A 36 -4.78 5.32 12.52
CA SER A 36 -4.07 4.52 11.53
C SER A 36 -4.06 5.19 10.16
N ILE A 37 -5.24 5.68 9.72
CA ILE A 37 -5.44 6.28 8.41
C ILE A 37 -6.24 7.57 8.57
N ILE A 38 -5.83 8.61 7.84
CA ILE A 38 -6.60 9.84 7.62
C ILE A 38 -6.67 10.08 6.11
N TYR A 39 -7.88 10.28 5.60
CA TYR A 39 -8.14 10.60 4.21
C TYR A 39 -9.28 11.60 4.11
N ASN A 40 -8.99 12.83 3.71
CA ASN A 40 -9.97 13.92 3.66
C ASN A 40 -10.72 14.10 5.00
N ASN A 41 -12.02 13.82 5.05
CA ASN A 41 -12.86 13.84 6.24
C ASN A 41 -13.04 12.45 6.89
N ARG A 42 -12.52 11.38 6.27
CA ARG A 42 -12.56 10.01 6.81
C ARG A 42 -11.32 9.76 7.68
N SER A 43 -11.50 9.10 8.81
CA SER A 43 -10.37 8.64 9.63
C SER A 43 -10.70 7.35 10.35
N TYR A 44 -9.71 6.46 10.42
CA TYR A 44 -9.81 5.17 11.09
C TYR A 44 -8.76 5.07 12.19
N ASN A 45 -9.10 4.38 13.26
CA ASN A 45 -8.13 3.95 14.27
C ASN A 45 -7.51 2.60 13.88
N TRP A 46 -6.46 2.16 14.57
CA TRP A 46 -5.83 0.89 14.27
C TRP A 46 -6.77 -0.30 14.47
N ILE A 47 -7.63 -0.25 15.48
CA ILE A 47 -8.62 -1.32 15.70
C ILE A 47 -9.68 -1.34 14.59
N ASP A 48 -10.11 -0.17 14.11
CA ASP A 48 -11.07 -0.07 13.00
C ASP A 48 -10.46 -0.65 11.72
N THR A 49 -9.22 -0.25 11.39
CA THR A 49 -8.50 -0.76 10.23
C THR A 49 -8.32 -2.29 10.30
N TYR A 50 -7.95 -2.81 11.47
CA TYR A 50 -7.81 -4.26 11.66
C TYR A 50 -9.13 -5.00 11.45
N HIS A 51 -10.22 -4.50 12.00
CA HIS A 51 -11.55 -5.09 11.83
C HIS A 51 -12.01 -5.03 10.37
N ARG A 52 -11.75 -3.93 9.66
CA ARG A 52 -12.07 -3.79 8.23
C ARG A 52 -11.27 -4.79 7.40
N CYS A 53 -9.97 -4.93 7.65
CA CYS A 53 -9.14 -5.92 6.97
C CYS A 53 -9.61 -7.36 7.22
N LYS A 54 -10.02 -7.69 8.45
CA LYS A 54 -10.60 -9.01 8.77
C LYS A 54 -11.93 -9.26 8.06
N LYS A 55 -12.82 -8.25 8.03
CA LYS A 55 -14.08 -8.34 7.28
C LYS A 55 -13.84 -8.58 5.80
N PHE A 56 -12.91 -7.83 5.21
CA PHE A 56 -12.58 -8.00 3.80
C PHE A 56 -12.04 -9.40 3.51
N ALA A 57 -11.08 -9.90 4.31
CA ALA A 57 -10.56 -11.25 4.19
C ALA A 57 -11.66 -12.31 4.32
N SER A 58 -12.57 -12.13 5.27
CA SER A 58 -13.76 -12.98 5.43
C SER A 58 -14.66 -12.94 4.20
N ALA A 59 -14.93 -11.75 3.64
CA ALA A 59 -15.78 -11.58 2.46
C ALA A 59 -15.20 -12.30 1.23
N LEU A 60 -13.88 -12.27 1.04
CA LEU A 60 -13.22 -13.01 -0.05
C LEU A 60 -13.54 -14.51 0.04
N HIS A 61 -13.39 -15.12 1.21
CA HIS A 61 -13.69 -16.55 1.39
C HIS A 61 -15.19 -16.86 1.26
N LEU A 62 -16.07 -16.01 1.78
CA LEU A 62 -17.50 -16.17 1.65
C LEU A 62 -18.00 -16.04 0.20
N CYS A 63 -17.26 -15.30 -0.63
CA CYS A 63 -17.52 -15.21 -2.08
C CYS A 63 -16.85 -16.34 -2.88
N GLY A 64 -16.18 -17.30 -2.22
CA GLY A 64 -15.63 -18.50 -2.85
C GLY A 64 -14.21 -18.36 -3.40
N TYR A 65 -13.49 -17.28 -3.05
CA TYR A 65 -12.07 -17.15 -3.39
C TYR A 65 -11.22 -17.98 -2.43
N GLU A 66 -10.12 -18.54 -2.94
CA GLU A 66 -9.29 -19.52 -2.24
C GLU A 66 -7.86 -19.02 -2.00
N LYS A 67 -7.15 -19.70 -1.11
CA LYS A 67 -5.72 -19.45 -0.85
C LYS A 67 -4.91 -19.54 -2.15
N GLY A 68 -4.13 -18.50 -2.41
CA GLY A 68 -3.30 -18.39 -3.61
C GLY A 68 -3.97 -17.64 -4.79
N ASP A 69 -5.27 -17.36 -4.72
CA ASP A 69 -5.93 -16.53 -5.73
C ASP A 69 -5.35 -15.13 -5.78
N ILE A 70 -5.31 -14.53 -6.97
CA ILE A 70 -4.80 -13.18 -7.16
C ILE A 70 -5.95 -12.18 -7.21
N ILE A 71 -5.88 -11.20 -6.31
CA ILE A 71 -6.86 -10.13 -6.15
C ILE A 71 -6.25 -8.81 -6.62
N GLY A 72 -6.85 -8.19 -7.63
CA GLY A 72 -6.38 -6.96 -8.25
C GLY A 72 -6.97 -5.70 -7.64
N PHE A 73 -6.15 -4.65 -7.59
CA PHE A 73 -6.58 -3.31 -7.25
C PHE A 73 -6.07 -2.32 -8.29
N LEU A 74 -6.99 -1.64 -8.96
CA LEU A 74 -6.73 -0.51 -9.85
C LEU A 74 -7.25 0.76 -9.15
N ALA A 75 -6.43 1.32 -8.25
CA ALA A 75 -6.88 2.32 -7.29
C ALA A 75 -5.84 3.40 -7.00
N MET A 76 -6.33 4.56 -6.57
CA MET A 76 -5.53 5.66 -6.04
C MET A 76 -5.03 5.35 -4.62
N ASN A 77 -4.22 6.25 -4.04
CA ASN A 77 -3.77 6.19 -2.65
C ASN A 77 -4.92 6.48 -1.68
N THR A 78 -5.81 5.54 -1.50
CA THR A 78 -6.98 5.63 -0.62
C THR A 78 -6.92 4.58 0.50
N PRO A 79 -7.78 4.69 1.52
CA PRO A 79 -7.84 3.70 2.59
C PRO A 79 -8.02 2.27 2.10
N GLU A 80 -8.82 2.06 1.06
CA GLU A 80 -9.15 0.75 0.51
C GLU A 80 -7.92 0.04 -0.07
N LEU A 81 -7.06 0.77 -0.79
CA LEU A 81 -5.80 0.21 -1.29
C LEU A 81 -4.82 -0.05 -0.14
N TYR A 82 -4.77 0.83 0.88
CA TYR A 82 -3.97 0.57 2.08
C TYR A 82 -4.43 -0.71 2.79
N GLU A 83 -5.73 -0.86 3.02
CA GLU A 83 -6.34 -2.04 3.62
C GLU A 83 -6.03 -3.32 2.84
N ALA A 84 -5.99 -3.26 1.51
CA ALA A 84 -5.69 -4.40 0.63
C ALA A 84 -4.32 -5.04 0.91
N HIS A 85 -3.31 -4.25 1.33
CA HIS A 85 -1.98 -4.75 1.69
C HIS A 85 -1.99 -5.69 2.90
N TYR A 86 -3.06 -5.68 3.67
CA TYR A 86 -3.27 -6.56 4.81
C TYR A 86 -4.37 -7.60 4.57
N SER A 87 -5.51 -7.14 4.10
CA SER A 87 -6.71 -7.97 3.99
C SER A 87 -6.56 -9.12 2.99
N VAL A 88 -5.94 -8.87 1.83
CA VAL A 88 -5.69 -9.90 0.83
C VAL A 88 -4.72 -10.97 1.35
N PRO A 89 -3.54 -10.62 1.92
CA PRO A 89 -2.65 -11.61 2.54
C PRO A 89 -3.24 -12.30 3.78
N MET A 90 -4.07 -11.64 4.59
CA MET A 90 -4.79 -12.27 5.70
C MET A 90 -5.72 -13.39 5.23
N ALA A 91 -6.27 -13.25 4.02
CA ALA A 91 -7.06 -14.29 3.36
C ALA A 91 -6.19 -15.39 2.72
N GLY A 92 -4.86 -15.32 2.82
CA GLY A 92 -3.94 -16.25 2.17
C GLY A 92 -3.83 -16.06 0.65
N MET A 93 -4.27 -14.91 0.15
CA MET A 93 -4.31 -14.56 -1.28
C MET A 93 -3.19 -13.59 -1.64
N ILE A 94 -3.01 -13.33 -2.94
CA ILE A 94 -1.90 -12.54 -3.48
C ILE A 94 -2.45 -11.19 -3.97
N LEU A 95 -1.89 -10.10 -3.47
CA LEU A 95 -2.26 -8.74 -3.89
C LEU A 95 -1.59 -8.40 -5.23
N ASN A 96 -2.39 -7.98 -6.22
CA ASN A 96 -1.92 -7.33 -7.45
C ASN A 96 -2.34 -5.86 -7.44
N ALA A 97 -1.49 -4.99 -6.90
CA ALA A 97 -1.73 -3.54 -6.94
C ALA A 97 -1.26 -3.00 -8.31
N MET A 98 -2.21 -2.66 -9.18
CA MET A 98 -1.96 -2.26 -10.55
C MET A 98 -1.65 -0.77 -10.68
N ASN A 99 -0.79 -0.45 -11.64
CA ASN A 99 -0.56 0.94 -12.02
C ASN A 99 -1.78 1.50 -12.78
N TYR A 100 -2.48 2.43 -12.17
CA TYR A 100 -3.70 3.05 -12.73
C TYR A 100 -3.43 3.94 -13.97
N ARG A 101 -2.17 4.18 -14.33
CA ARG A 101 -1.78 4.97 -15.52
C ARG A 101 -1.66 4.11 -16.78
N LEU A 102 -1.85 2.80 -16.67
CA LEU A 102 -1.76 1.87 -17.79
C LEU A 102 -3.00 1.96 -18.69
N ASP A 103 -2.79 1.68 -19.95
CA ASP A 103 -3.88 1.53 -20.92
C ASP A 103 -4.61 0.19 -20.75
N HIS A 104 -5.82 0.10 -21.33
CA HIS A 104 -6.68 -1.07 -21.18
C HIS A 104 -6.09 -2.38 -21.76
N LYS A 105 -5.21 -2.32 -22.78
CA LYS A 105 -4.58 -3.51 -23.35
C LYS A 105 -3.52 -4.07 -22.39
N THR A 106 -2.75 -3.18 -21.80
CA THR A 106 -1.74 -3.55 -20.78
C THR A 106 -2.41 -4.11 -19.52
N ILE A 107 -3.52 -3.50 -19.08
CA ILE A 107 -4.31 -4.02 -17.94
C ILE A 107 -4.88 -5.41 -18.28
N ALA A 108 -5.44 -5.62 -19.48
CA ALA A 108 -5.94 -6.91 -19.91
C ALA A 108 -4.85 -7.99 -19.93
N TYR A 109 -3.66 -7.64 -20.43
CA TYR A 109 -2.51 -8.54 -20.37
C TYR A 109 -2.17 -8.93 -18.93
N ILE A 110 -2.16 -7.96 -17.99
CA ILE A 110 -1.88 -8.22 -16.57
C ILE A 110 -2.94 -9.14 -15.95
N ILE A 111 -4.22 -8.91 -16.26
CA ILE A 111 -5.34 -9.76 -15.82
C ILE A 111 -5.11 -11.20 -16.26
N ASP A 112 -4.80 -11.41 -17.54
CA ASP A 112 -4.62 -12.74 -18.11
C ASP A 112 -3.35 -13.42 -17.60
N HIS A 113 -2.23 -12.70 -17.61
CA HIS A 113 -0.94 -13.24 -17.19
C HIS A 113 -0.88 -13.59 -15.71
N SER A 114 -1.54 -12.80 -14.85
CA SER A 114 -1.62 -13.08 -13.41
C SER A 114 -2.75 -14.05 -13.05
N GLU A 115 -3.59 -14.46 -14.00
CA GLU A 115 -4.80 -15.26 -13.73
C GLU A 115 -5.73 -14.62 -12.69
N LEU A 116 -5.90 -13.30 -12.77
CA LEU A 116 -6.65 -12.49 -11.81
C LEU A 116 -8.08 -13.02 -11.62
N LYS A 117 -8.52 -13.14 -10.37
CA LYS A 117 -9.85 -13.66 -10.02
C LYS A 117 -10.88 -12.57 -9.75
N LEU A 118 -10.47 -11.47 -9.13
CA LEU A 118 -11.34 -10.37 -8.73
C LEU A 118 -10.60 -9.06 -8.90
N LEU A 119 -11.28 -8.01 -9.39
CA LEU A 119 -10.68 -6.70 -9.63
C LEU A 119 -11.45 -5.61 -8.88
N PHE A 120 -10.80 -4.98 -7.89
CA PHE A 120 -11.29 -3.76 -7.26
C PHE A 120 -10.84 -2.56 -8.06
N VAL A 121 -11.79 -1.69 -8.42
CA VAL A 121 -11.55 -0.56 -9.33
C VAL A 121 -12.04 0.72 -8.70
N ASP A 122 -11.15 1.69 -8.54
CA ASP A 122 -11.54 3.06 -8.25
C ASP A 122 -12.45 3.60 -9.37
N LEU A 123 -13.54 4.22 -9.01
CA LEU A 123 -14.57 4.66 -9.95
C LEU A 123 -14.01 5.59 -11.05
N GLU A 124 -12.94 6.33 -10.76
CA GLU A 124 -12.22 7.14 -11.77
C GLU A 124 -11.68 6.29 -12.93
N PHE A 125 -11.37 5.01 -12.69
CA PHE A 125 -10.78 4.10 -13.68
C PHE A 125 -11.77 3.05 -14.24
N LEU A 126 -13.06 3.16 -13.92
CA LEU A 126 -14.05 2.15 -14.32
C LEU A 126 -14.08 1.91 -15.82
N GLU A 127 -14.06 2.96 -16.63
CA GLU A 127 -14.17 2.83 -18.07
C GLU A 127 -12.93 2.14 -18.71
N VAL A 128 -11.73 2.39 -18.21
CA VAL A 128 -10.53 1.69 -18.68
C VAL A 128 -10.53 0.23 -18.20
N ALA A 129 -11.00 -0.03 -16.98
CA ALA A 129 -11.12 -1.38 -16.43
C ALA A 129 -12.15 -2.23 -17.22
N LYS A 130 -13.33 -1.69 -17.50
CA LYS A 130 -14.35 -2.36 -18.34
C LYS A 130 -13.81 -2.75 -19.71
N LYS A 131 -13.11 -1.84 -20.38
CA LYS A 131 -12.45 -2.12 -21.66
C LYS A 131 -11.39 -3.22 -21.52
N ALA A 132 -10.60 -3.20 -20.46
CA ALA A 132 -9.59 -4.22 -20.20
C ALA A 132 -10.23 -5.60 -19.98
N VAL A 133 -11.22 -5.68 -19.09
CA VAL A 133 -11.94 -6.93 -18.81
C VAL A 133 -12.63 -7.48 -20.04
N SER A 134 -13.25 -6.62 -20.90
CA SER A 134 -13.95 -7.07 -22.10
C SER A 134 -13.06 -7.74 -23.17
N ILE A 135 -11.74 -7.48 -23.15
CA ILE A 135 -10.78 -8.10 -24.07
C ILE A 135 -9.90 -9.16 -23.39
N SER A 136 -9.99 -9.30 -22.06
CA SER A 136 -9.29 -10.30 -21.26
C SER A 136 -9.96 -11.67 -21.41
N GLN A 137 -9.17 -12.74 -21.34
CA GLN A 137 -9.66 -14.12 -21.35
C GLN A 137 -10.19 -14.57 -19.99
N LYS A 138 -9.74 -13.95 -18.89
CA LYS A 138 -10.10 -14.33 -17.51
C LYS A 138 -11.40 -13.69 -17.03
N ASN A 139 -11.80 -12.54 -17.59
CA ASN A 139 -13.05 -11.84 -17.30
C ASN A 139 -13.38 -11.76 -15.80
N PRO A 140 -12.51 -11.19 -14.94
CA PRO A 140 -12.75 -11.08 -13.51
C PRO A 140 -13.96 -10.21 -13.19
N GLU A 141 -14.66 -10.51 -12.09
CA GLU A 141 -15.68 -9.62 -11.55
C GLU A 141 -15.06 -8.27 -11.15
N ILE A 142 -15.81 -7.18 -11.34
CA ILE A 142 -15.42 -5.84 -10.93
C ILE A 142 -16.18 -5.43 -9.67
N ILE A 143 -15.47 -4.98 -8.64
CA ILE A 143 -16.00 -4.32 -7.45
C ILE A 143 -15.53 -2.87 -7.47
N ILE A 144 -16.42 -1.92 -7.22
CA ILE A 144 -16.12 -0.49 -7.30
C ILE A 144 -15.66 0.06 -5.97
N ILE A 145 -14.59 0.87 -6.01
CA ILE A 145 -14.18 1.73 -4.91
C ILE A 145 -14.76 3.13 -5.18
N GLU A 146 -15.69 3.56 -4.34
CA GLU A 146 -16.30 4.88 -4.37
C GLU A 146 -15.48 5.90 -3.59
N ASP A 147 -15.64 7.16 -3.93
CA ASP A 147 -15.04 8.25 -3.17
C ASP A 147 -16.01 9.45 -3.12
N GLU A 148 -16.89 9.45 -2.14
CA GLU A 148 -17.85 10.53 -1.91
C GLU A 148 -17.17 11.90 -1.71
N THR A 149 -15.94 11.91 -1.16
CA THR A 149 -15.21 13.16 -0.92
C THR A 149 -14.74 13.83 -2.20
N GLU A 150 -14.66 13.08 -3.30
CA GLU A 150 -14.33 13.54 -4.65
C GLU A 150 -15.56 13.54 -5.57
N GLY A 151 -16.75 13.27 -5.05
CA GLY A 151 -17.99 13.18 -5.82
C GLY A 151 -18.07 11.91 -6.71
N LEU A 152 -17.26 10.92 -6.44
CA LEU A 152 -17.25 9.66 -7.17
C LEU A 152 -18.22 8.66 -6.51
N ASN A 153 -19.49 8.80 -6.85
CA ASN A 153 -20.57 7.97 -6.35
C ASN A 153 -20.98 6.93 -7.38
N ASN A 154 -21.20 5.70 -6.96
CA ASN A 154 -21.65 4.63 -7.83
C ASN A 154 -23.10 4.86 -8.29
N THR A 155 -23.28 4.96 -9.60
CA THR A 155 -24.59 5.02 -10.25
C THR A 155 -24.86 3.81 -11.13
N SER A 156 -24.01 2.77 -11.03
CA SER A 156 -24.08 1.54 -11.82
C SER A 156 -24.55 0.36 -10.97
N ASP A 157 -24.78 -0.79 -11.62
CA ASP A 157 -25.17 -2.04 -10.95
C ASP A 157 -23.99 -2.80 -10.31
N PHE A 158 -22.77 -2.26 -10.33
CA PHE A 158 -21.63 -2.89 -9.68
C PHE A 158 -21.72 -2.81 -8.16
N ILE A 159 -21.23 -3.85 -7.49
CA ILE A 159 -21.13 -3.90 -6.01
C ILE A 159 -20.04 -2.91 -5.57
N SER A 160 -20.32 -2.14 -4.51
CA SER A 160 -19.32 -1.24 -3.92
C SER A 160 -18.35 -2.00 -3.00
N TYR A 161 -17.18 -1.39 -2.73
CA TYR A 161 -16.21 -1.91 -1.76
C TYR A 161 -16.83 -2.09 -0.37
N GLU A 162 -17.62 -1.13 0.08
CA GLU A 162 -18.27 -1.19 1.40
C GLU A 162 -19.36 -2.28 1.45
N ASP A 163 -20.13 -2.47 0.37
CA ASP A 163 -21.09 -3.58 0.28
C ASP A 163 -20.38 -4.93 0.26
N PHE A 164 -19.26 -5.05 -0.46
CA PHE A 164 -18.44 -6.24 -0.43
C PHE A 164 -17.90 -6.51 0.97
N LEU A 165 -17.34 -5.49 1.63
CA LEU A 165 -16.83 -5.56 3.01
C LEU A 165 -17.92 -6.00 4.00
N SER A 166 -19.18 -5.54 3.81
CA SER A 166 -20.30 -5.85 4.68
C SER A 166 -20.68 -7.33 4.71
N LYS A 167 -20.32 -8.10 3.68
CA LYS A 167 -20.55 -9.56 3.62
C LYS A 167 -19.69 -10.33 4.63
N GLY A 168 -18.55 -9.78 5.04
CA GLY A 168 -17.63 -10.44 5.96
C GLY A 168 -17.85 -10.10 7.42
N ASN A 169 -17.16 -10.81 8.30
CA ASN A 169 -17.21 -10.60 9.74
C ASN A 169 -15.82 -10.46 10.37
N THR A 170 -15.77 -9.87 11.57
CA THR A 170 -14.54 -9.61 12.31
C THR A 170 -13.98 -10.82 13.06
N ASN A 171 -14.75 -11.92 13.15
CA ASN A 171 -14.30 -13.16 13.80
C ASN A 171 -13.48 -14.06 12.87
N PHE A 172 -13.25 -13.61 11.62
CA PHE A 172 -12.41 -14.34 10.67
C PHE A 172 -11.03 -14.62 11.28
N GLU A 173 -10.60 -15.87 11.20
CA GLU A 173 -9.25 -16.26 11.56
C GLU A 173 -8.34 -16.13 10.35
N GLU A 174 -7.26 -15.36 10.49
CA GLU A 174 -6.28 -15.16 9.41
C GLU A 174 -5.73 -16.51 8.96
N ILE A 175 -5.61 -16.70 7.65
CA ILE A 175 -5.03 -17.93 7.10
C ILE A 175 -3.57 -18.03 7.54
N SER A 176 -3.23 -19.16 8.16
CA SER A 176 -1.90 -19.40 8.66
C SER A 176 -0.87 -19.42 7.52
N LEU A 177 0.20 -18.67 7.69
CA LEU A 177 1.35 -18.71 6.78
C LEU A 177 2.22 -19.92 7.15
N GLU A 178 2.36 -20.85 6.24
CA GLU A 178 3.17 -22.06 6.43
C GLU A 178 4.64 -21.82 6.07
N ASP A 179 4.87 -21.09 4.98
CA ASP A 179 6.20 -20.76 4.47
C ASP A 179 6.30 -19.26 4.15
N GLU A 180 7.26 -18.60 4.78
CA GLU A 180 7.54 -17.16 4.56
C GLU A 180 8.08 -16.86 3.15
N TRP A 181 8.40 -17.90 2.35
CA TRP A 181 8.76 -17.78 0.93
C TRP A 181 7.54 -17.68 0.01
N ASN A 182 6.34 -17.95 0.52
CA ASN A 182 5.11 -17.77 -0.25
C ASN A 182 4.96 -16.32 -0.71
N THR A 183 4.28 -16.13 -1.83
CA THR A 183 4.05 -14.83 -2.44
C THR A 183 2.99 -14.05 -1.68
N ILE A 184 3.29 -12.81 -1.30
CA ILE A 184 2.35 -11.85 -0.69
C ILE A 184 1.74 -10.91 -1.72
N ALA A 185 2.52 -10.53 -2.74
CA ALA A 185 2.10 -9.60 -3.78
C ALA A 185 2.81 -9.84 -5.11
N ILE A 186 2.19 -9.39 -6.20
CA ILE A 186 2.77 -9.33 -7.54
C ILE A 186 2.71 -7.89 -8.04
N ASN A 187 3.83 -7.36 -8.53
CA ASN A 187 3.93 -6.06 -9.17
C ASN A 187 4.38 -6.21 -10.63
N TYR A 188 3.82 -5.40 -11.52
CA TYR A 188 4.21 -5.42 -12.91
C TYR A 188 5.12 -4.26 -13.26
N THR A 189 6.27 -4.57 -13.88
CA THR A 189 7.20 -3.56 -14.40
C THR A 189 7.00 -3.38 -15.90
N SER A 190 7.21 -2.15 -16.39
CA SER A 190 7.30 -1.90 -17.83
C SER A 190 8.55 -2.59 -18.37
N GLY A 191 8.36 -3.74 -19.00
CA GLY A 191 9.47 -4.45 -19.65
C GLY A 191 10.13 -3.57 -20.71
N THR A 192 11.45 -3.46 -20.70
CA THR A 192 12.23 -2.69 -21.70
C THR A 192 12.19 -3.31 -23.10
N THR A 193 11.75 -4.56 -23.23
CA THR A 193 11.84 -5.36 -24.47
C THR A 193 10.59 -6.15 -24.80
N GLY A 194 9.40 -5.80 -24.25
CA GLY A 194 8.19 -6.58 -24.50
C GLY A 194 7.08 -6.33 -23.49
N ASN A 195 6.29 -7.36 -23.24
CA ASN A 195 5.18 -7.30 -22.27
C ASN A 195 5.69 -7.05 -20.82
N PRO A 196 4.87 -6.42 -19.96
CA PRO A 196 5.19 -6.24 -18.56
C PRO A 196 5.57 -7.56 -17.87
N LYS A 197 6.56 -7.51 -16.98
CA LYS A 197 6.99 -8.66 -16.18
C LYS A 197 6.35 -8.62 -14.81
N GLY A 198 5.80 -9.75 -14.35
CA GLY A 198 5.28 -9.92 -12.99
C GLY A 198 6.41 -10.26 -12.03
N VAL A 199 6.68 -9.36 -11.08
CA VAL A 199 7.67 -9.55 -10.00
C VAL A 199 6.93 -9.99 -8.75
N LEU A 200 7.30 -11.16 -8.23
CA LEU A 200 6.71 -11.72 -7.01
C LEU A 200 7.48 -11.25 -5.79
N THR A 201 6.77 -10.69 -4.83
CA THR A 201 7.30 -10.37 -3.51
C THR A 201 6.87 -11.45 -2.53
N HIS A 202 7.80 -12.05 -1.78
CA HIS A 202 7.48 -13.02 -0.76
C HIS A 202 7.31 -12.37 0.63
N TYR A 203 6.60 -13.05 1.54
CA TYR A 203 6.31 -12.53 2.89
C TYR A 203 7.58 -12.13 3.65
N ARG A 204 8.63 -12.98 3.61
CA ARG A 204 9.92 -12.69 4.24
C ARG A 204 10.55 -11.40 3.73
N GLY A 205 10.56 -11.19 2.40
CA GLY A 205 11.12 -9.99 1.77
C GLY A 205 10.38 -8.73 2.20
N ALA A 206 9.05 -8.77 2.16
CA ALA A 206 8.20 -7.66 2.61
C ALA A 206 8.43 -7.32 4.09
N TYR A 207 8.51 -8.33 4.95
CA TYR A 207 8.78 -8.15 6.39
C TYR A 207 10.15 -7.52 6.65
N LEU A 208 11.20 -8.07 6.05
CA LEU A 208 12.57 -7.59 6.25
C LEU A 208 12.77 -6.20 5.66
N ASN A 209 12.21 -5.92 4.48
CA ASN A 209 12.29 -4.59 3.89
C ASN A 209 11.52 -3.55 4.72
N ALA A 210 10.36 -3.91 5.27
CA ALA A 210 9.64 -3.03 6.19
C ALA A 210 10.45 -2.66 7.42
N LEU A 211 11.18 -3.61 8.02
CA LEU A 211 12.09 -3.34 9.13
C LEU A 211 13.35 -2.60 8.68
N GLY A 212 13.90 -2.93 7.50
CA GLY A 212 15.03 -2.24 6.90
C GLY A 212 14.77 -0.74 6.73
N ASN A 213 13.59 -0.36 6.26
CA ASN A 213 13.17 1.05 6.18
C ASN A 213 13.23 1.77 7.53
N ILE A 214 12.83 1.11 8.62
CA ILE A 214 12.87 1.68 9.97
C ILE A 214 14.32 1.94 10.40
N VAL A 215 15.20 0.97 10.18
CA VAL A 215 16.60 1.04 10.59
C VAL A 215 17.35 2.09 9.76
N GLU A 216 17.26 2.01 8.44
CA GLU A 216 17.98 2.89 7.52
C GLU A 216 17.56 4.35 7.66
N TRP A 217 16.27 4.60 7.90
CA TRP A 217 15.75 5.96 8.04
C TRP A 217 15.78 6.47 9.47
N ASN A 218 16.30 5.67 10.41
CA ASN A 218 16.24 5.96 11.85
C ASN A 218 14.86 6.47 12.24
N MET A 219 13.82 5.69 11.88
CA MET A 219 12.43 6.12 11.99
C MET A 219 11.97 6.14 13.45
N GLU A 220 11.52 7.28 13.90
CA GLU A 220 10.96 7.46 15.24
C GLU A 220 9.67 6.68 15.45
N SER A 221 9.26 6.50 16.69
CA SER A 221 7.97 5.89 17.01
C SER A 221 6.83 6.82 16.66
N HIS A 222 5.74 6.24 16.16
CA HIS A 222 4.54 6.96 15.78
C HIS A 222 4.72 7.98 14.64
N PRO A 223 5.37 7.59 13.53
CA PRO A 223 5.54 8.48 12.39
C PRO A 223 4.19 8.90 11.81
N ILE A 224 4.14 10.10 11.26
CA ILE A 224 3.01 10.58 10.46
C ILE A 224 3.49 10.62 9.02
N TYR A 225 3.01 9.67 8.23
CA TYR A 225 3.48 9.40 6.88
C TYR A 225 2.47 9.90 5.84
N LEU A 226 2.92 10.73 4.88
CA LEU A 226 2.11 11.20 3.77
C LEU A 226 2.33 10.33 2.53
N TRP A 227 1.26 9.78 1.99
CA TRP A 227 1.27 8.94 0.80
C TRP A 227 1.35 9.75 -0.49
N THR A 228 2.53 10.27 -0.79
CA THR A 228 2.89 10.89 -2.09
C THR A 228 3.45 9.84 -3.06
N LEU A 229 4.06 8.78 -2.54
CA LEU A 229 4.46 7.61 -3.32
C LEU A 229 3.21 6.79 -3.68
N PRO A 230 3.02 6.38 -4.96
CA PRO A 230 1.92 5.49 -5.30
C PRO A 230 2.02 4.15 -4.54
N MET A 231 0.95 3.75 -3.85
CA MET A 231 0.92 2.49 -3.08
C MET A 231 1.09 1.25 -3.97
N PHE A 232 0.70 1.32 -5.24
CA PHE A 232 0.87 0.23 -6.17
C PHE A 232 2.34 0.01 -6.56
N HIS A 233 3.18 1.04 -6.51
CA HIS A 233 4.57 0.96 -7.00
C HIS A 233 5.44 0.22 -6.00
N CYS A 234 5.95 -0.95 -6.39
CA CYS A 234 6.68 -1.89 -5.52
C CYS A 234 6.01 -2.03 -4.14
N ASN A 235 4.70 -2.19 -4.14
CA ASN A 235 3.82 -2.18 -2.96
C ASN A 235 4.17 -1.05 -1.98
N GLY A 236 4.20 0.19 -2.52
CA GLY A 236 4.51 1.38 -1.74
C GLY A 236 5.82 1.29 -0.98
N TRP A 237 6.85 0.62 -1.55
CA TRP A 237 8.17 0.39 -0.93
C TRP A 237 8.08 -0.27 0.45
N CYS A 238 7.09 -1.12 0.67
CA CYS A 238 6.79 -1.77 1.96
C CYS A 238 6.37 -0.81 3.09
N PHE A 239 6.12 0.48 2.81
CA PHE A 239 5.69 1.44 3.83
C PHE A 239 4.31 1.15 4.44
N PRO A 240 3.34 0.46 3.79
CA PRO A 240 2.15 0.04 4.51
C PRO A 240 2.50 -0.73 5.79
N TRP A 241 3.44 -1.65 5.70
CA TRP A 241 3.89 -2.48 6.82
C TRP A 241 4.87 -1.75 7.76
N THR A 242 5.77 -0.91 7.19
CA THR A 242 6.71 -0.08 7.95
C THR A 242 5.99 0.83 8.95
N ILE A 243 4.96 1.54 8.49
CA ILE A 243 4.22 2.50 9.32
C ILE A 243 3.44 1.79 10.43
N ALA A 244 2.83 0.64 10.14
CA ALA A 244 2.16 -0.17 11.15
C ALA A 244 3.13 -0.71 12.21
N ALA A 245 4.33 -1.18 11.80
CA ALA A 245 5.36 -1.67 12.73
C ALA A 245 5.80 -0.59 13.74
N LYS A 246 5.68 0.69 13.38
CA LYS A 246 6.01 1.86 14.22
C LYS A 246 4.78 2.51 14.87
N ALA A 247 3.59 1.92 14.74
CA ALA A 247 2.31 2.47 15.21
C ALA A 247 2.11 3.93 14.74
N GLY A 248 2.41 4.19 13.48
CA GLY A 248 2.31 5.51 12.86
C GLY A 248 0.91 5.86 12.40
N THR A 249 0.78 6.96 11.66
CA THR A 249 -0.47 7.40 11.03
C THR A 249 -0.23 7.58 9.54
N ASN A 250 -1.08 7.03 8.70
CA ASN A 250 -1.04 7.16 7.26
C ASN A 250 -1.97 8.30 6.81
N ILE A 251 -1.42 9.32 6.18
CA ILE A 251 -2.19 10.38 5.54
C ILE A 251 -2.28 10.01 4.06
N CYS A 252 -3.44 9.52 3.63
CA CYS A 252 -3.67 9.19 2.24
C CYS A 252 -3.90 10.45 1.42
N LEU A 253 -3.25 10.54 0.26
CA LEU A 253 -3.36 11.65 -0.66
C LEU A 253 -3.70 11.11 -2.05
N ARG A 254 -4.93 11.37 -2.51
CA ARG A 254 -5.41 10.88 -3.81
C ARG A 254 -4.65 11.52 -4.97
N LYS A 255 -4.54 12.85 -4.94
CA LYS A 255 -3.85 13.62 -5.99
C LYS A 255 -2.68 14.38 -5.38
N VAL A 256 -1.49 14.11 -5.91
CA VAL A 256 -0.25 14.77 -5.46
C VAL A 256 -0.13 16.11 -6.15
N SER A 257 -0.15 17.18 -5.37
CA SER A 257 0.13 18.57 -5.80
C SER A 257 0.88 19.30 -4.70
N SER A 258 1.57 20.39 -5.04
CA SER A 258 2.28 21.21 -4.06
C SER A 258 1.37 21.67 -2.93
N GLU A 259 0.18 22.20 -3.26
CA GLU A 259 -0.78 22.70 -2.28
C GLU A 259 -1.31 21.60 -1.36
N ALA A 260 -1.69 20.45 -1.92
CA ALA A 260 -2.18 19.33 -1.14
C ALA A 260 -1.11 18.78 -0.20
N MET A 261 0.16 18.70 -0.65
CA MET A 261 1.28 18.24 0.17
C MET A 261 1.55 19.21 1.33
N TYR A 262 1.71 20.52 1.05
CA TYR A 262 1.97 21.51 2.10
C TYR A 262 0.82 21.60 3.10
N SER A 263 -0.42 21.58 2.62
CA SER A 263 -1.62 21.55 3.48
C SER A 263 -1.64 20.35 4.40
N ALA A 264 -1.34 19.15 3.87
CA ALA A 264 -1.27 17.93 4.67
C ALA A 264 -0.12 17.99 5.69
N ILE A 265 1.08 18.45 5.27
CA ILE A 265 2.26 18.55 6.14
C ILE A 265 1.96 19.49 7.32
N ALA A 266 1.45 20.67 7.05
CA ALA A 266 1.14 21.65 8.09
C ALA A 266 -0.01 21.18 9.01
N LYS A 267 -1.13 20.72 8.43
CA LYS A 267 -2.33 20.31 9.16
C LYS A 267 -2.11 19.10 10.05
N HIS A 268 -1.42 18.08 9.53
CA HIS A 268 -1.26 16.79 10.22
C HIS A 268 0.11 16.60 10.85
N LYS A 269 1.02 17.58 10.71
CA LYS A 269 2.41 17.51 11.19
C LYS A 269 3.15 16.29 10.61
N VAL A 270 2.99 16.09 9.30
CA VAL A 270 3.66 15.01 8.57
C VAL A 270 5.17 15.13 8.74
N ASN A 271 5.82 14.06 9.19
CA ASN A 271 7.26 14.02 9.39
C ASN A 271 7.99 13.01 8.50
N TYR A 272 7.25 12.24 7.68
CA TYR A 272 7.81 11.30 6.71
C TYR A 272 6.99 11.27 5.42
N LEU A 273 7.66 11.28 4.28
CA LEU A 273 7.07 10.99 2.98
C LEU A 273 8.12 10.40 2.03
N CYS A 274 7.66 9.67 1.01
CA CYS A 274 8.53 9.18 -0.07
C CYS A 274 8.04 9.75 -1.40
N GLY A 275 8.96 10.07 -2.30
CA GLY A 275 8.57 10.57 -3.61
C GLY A 275 9.68 10.44 -4.65
N ALA A 276 9.28 10.31 -5.91
CA ALA A 276 10.20 10.44 -7.03
C ALA A 276 10.74 11.88 -7.12
N PRO A 277 11.86 12.14 -7.84
CA PRO A 277 12.43 13.49 -7.97
C PRO A 277 11.45 14.57 -8.42
N ILE A 278 10.44 14.23 -9.21
CA ILE A 278 9.38 15.15 -9.60
C ILE A 278 8.56 15.68 -8.39
N VAL A 279 8.38 14.85 -7.37
CA VAL A 279 7.67 15.25 -6.12
C VAL A 279 8.53 16.28 -5.36
N LEU A 280 9.85 16.08 -5.32
CA LEU A 280 10.78 17.04 -4.72
C LEU A 280 10.72 18.39 -5.47
N GLY A 281 10.70 18.34 -6.81
CA GLY A 281 10.51 19.53 -7.64
C GLY A 281 9.21 20.30 -7.27
N MET A 282 8.10 19.58 -7.10
CA MET A 282 6.84 20.18 -6.67
C MET A 282 6.91 20.84 -5.27
N LEU A 283 7.74 20.29 -4.37
CA LEU A 283 7.91 20.85 -3.02
C LEU A 283 8.77 22.12 -3.02
N VAL A 284 9.75 22.23 -3.90
CA VAL A 284 10.65 23.41 -3.95
C VAL A 284 10.16 24.53 -4.87
N ASP A 285 9.42 24.20 -5.93
CA ASP A 285 8.93 25.16 -6.96
C ASP A 285 7.56 25.75 -6.57
N SER A 286 7.36 26.07 -5.30
CA SER A 286 6.02 26.48 -4.93
C SER A 286 5.99 27.86 -4.31
N ASN A 287 5.29 28.79 -4.98
CA ASN A 287 4.70 29.98 -4.36
C ASN A 287 3.78 29.64 -3.16
N ILE A 288 3.52 28.39 -2.90
CA ILE A 288 2.69 27.84 -1.83
C ILE A 288 3.48 27.76 -0.53
N ARG A 289 4.81 27.52 -0.61
CA ARG A 289 5.72 27.60 0.54
C ARG A 289 5.60 28.94 1.28
N GLU A 290 5.41 30.04 0.57
CA GLU A 290 5.22 31.37 1.16
C GLU A 290 3.86 31.56 1.82
N LYS A 291 2.89 30.67 1.51
CA LYS A 291 1.51 30.76 2.00
C LYS A 291 1.19 29.78 3.12
N ILE A 292 1.88 28.62 3.14
CA ILE A 292 1.63 27.53 4.11
C ILE A 292 2.95 27.17 4.76
N GLU A 293 3.13 27.59 6.00
CA GLU A 293 4.34 27.31 6.78
C GLU A 293 4.17 26.11 7.70
N PHE A 294 5.24 25.37 7.93
CA PHE A 294 5.39 24.40 8.99
C PHE A 294 6.78 24.52 9.62
N THR A 295 6.91 24.18 10.91
CA THR A 295 8.15 24.41 11.70
C THR A 295 8.84 23.13 12.15
N HIS A 296 8.26 21.97 11.87
CA HIS A 296 8.83 20.67 12.21
C HIS A 296 9.63 20.11 11.03
N LEU A 297 10.61 19.24 11.33
CA LEU A 297 11.38 18.55 10.31
C LEU A 297 10.52 17.53 9.58
N CYS A 298 10.56 17.53 8.25
CA CYS A 298 9.94 16.53 7.41
C CYS A 298 11.02 15.75 6.63
N LYS A 299 11.12 14.45 6.89
CA LYS A 299 12.07 13.56 6.22
C LYS A 299 11.48 13.05 4.91
N VAL A 300 12.26 13.13 3.84
CA VAL A 300 11.85 12.74 2.48
C VAL A 300 12.78 11.67 1.95
N MET A 301 12.25 10.49 1.63
CA MET A 301 13.03 9.46 0.94
C MET A 301 12.73 9.50 -0.55
N THR A 302 13.77 9.55 -1.37
CA THR A 302 13.67 9.56 -2.83
C THR A 302 14.53 8.46 -3.45
N ALA A 303 14.11 7.97 -4.61
CA ALA A 303 14.84 6.98 -5.39
C ALA A 303 14.77 7.33 -6.88
N ALA A 304 15.30 6.46 -7.72
CA ALA A 304 15.51 6.63 -9.15
C ALA A 304 16.68 7.57 -9.47
N ALA A 305 16.51 8.61 -10.30
CA ALA A 305 17.58 9.53 -10.63
C ALA A 305 17.98 10.38 -9.41
N PRO A 306 19.29 10.62 -9.18
CA PRO A 306 19.74 11.51 -8.12
C PRO A 306 19.16 12.93 -8.31
N PRO A 307 18.57 13.53 -7.26
CA PRO A 307 18.12 14.91 -7.34
C PRO A 307 19.30 15.87 -7.60
N PRO A 308 19.11 16.95 -8.39
CA PRO A 308 20.12 17.99 -8.55
C PRO A 308 20.50 18.64 -7.21
N ALA A 309 21.77 19.04 -7.03
CA ALA A 309 22.26 19.66 -5.80
C ALA A 309 21.45 20.90 -5.40
N ALA A 310 21.02 21.72 -6.37
CA ALA A 310 20.18 22.90 -6.12
C ALA A 310 18.81 22.52 -5.53
N VAL A 311 18.22 21.41 -5.97
CA VAL A 311 16.94 20.90 -5.41
C VAL A 311 17.15 20.45 -3.96
N LEU A 312 18.23 19.70 -3.68
CA LEU A 312 18.56 19.26 -2.32
C LEU A 312 18.76 20.44 -1.36
N GLN A 313 19.49 21.47 -1.81
CA GLN A 313 19.68 22.69 -1.03
C GLN A 313 18.35 23.40 -0.74
N SER A 314 17.51 23.60 -1.77
CA SER A 314 16.20 24.23 -1.61
C SER A 314 15.27 23.42 -0.68
N MET A 315 15.32 22.09 -0.74
CA MET A 315 14.60 21.22 0.18
C MET A 315 15.05 21.42 1.63
N GLN A 316 16.38 21.45 1.87
CA GLN A 316 16.94 21.66 3.21
C GLN A 316 16.55 23.04 3.78
N GLU A 317 16.63 24.10 2.99
CA GLU A 317 16.21 25.44 3.35
C GLU A 317 14.69 25.54 3.64
N SER A 318 13.92 24.56 3.13
CA SER A 318 12.47 24.47 3.29
C SER A 318 12.03 23.58 4.47
N GLY A 319 12.95 23.08 5.30
CA GLY A 319 12.64 22.24 6.44
C GLY A 319 12.53 20.74 6.12
N PHE A 320 13.04 20.30 4.95
CA PHE A 320 13.09 18.90 4.57
C PHE A 320 14.48 18.30 4.73
N GLU A 321 14.55 17.07 5.20
CA GLU A 321 15.75 16.24 5.20
C GLU A 321 15.58 15.14 4.13
N VAL A 322 16.44 15.16 3.11
CA VAL A 322 16.33 14.24 1.96
C VAL A 322 17.31 13.08 2.09
N THR A 323 16.80 11.86 2.03
CA THR A 323 17.56 10.62 1.92
C THR A 323 17.38 10.04 0.52
N HIS A 324 18.46 9.87 -0.22
CA HIS A 324 18.46 9.22 -1.54
C HIS A 324 18.81 7.75 -1.39
N VAL A 325 17.94 6.88 -1.91
CA VAL A 325 18.10 5.43 -1.87
C VAL A 325 18.10 4.83 -3.28
N TYR A 326 18.57 3.61 -3.38
CA TYR A 326 18.51 2.81 -4.59
C TYR A 326 17.68 1.55 -4.36
N GLY A 327 16.85 1.21 -5.34
CA GLY A 327 16.08 -0.03 -5.35
C GLY A 327 15.41 -0.26 -6.69
N LEU A 328 15.06 -1.52 -6.94
CA LEU A 328 14.29 -1.99 -8.09
C LEU A 328 13.06 -2.74 -7.58
N THR A 329 12.16 -3.09 -8.48
CA THR A 329 11.00 -3.93 -8.12
C THR A 329 11.42 -5.37 -7.82
N GLU A 330 12.48 -5.85 -8.49
CA GLU A 330 13.10 -7.17 -8.38
C GLU A 330 13.79 -7.45 -7.05
#